data_7cadfb4502eabf1f79b4210cc75a8b75
#
_entry.id   7cadfb4502eabf1f79b4210cc75a8b75
#
_cell.length_a   1.000
_cell.length_b   1.000
_cell.length_c   1.000
_cell.angle_alpha   90.00
_cell.angle_beta   90.00
_cell.angle_gamma   90.00
#
_symmetry.space_group_name_H-M   'P 1'
#
loop_
_entity.id
_entity.type
_entity.pdbx_description
1 polymer ?
#
loop_
_entity_poly.entity_id
_entity_poly.type
_entity_poly.pdbx_seq_one_letter_code
_entity_poly.pdbx_strand_id
1 'polypeptide(L)'
;MSKKFFRNAGLAAVAAASLSAAAYAADAPKPADILFETPHIKSVPAGTDLVYKFERKPSNPKLLGDGYSDDIKLKVESDGEPGKKNVRLELYTGDRAREPQEITNMDGNPLLIVYLDNAVAHFRMLAGGDPSYLKGAFKKGLADDAKITPVKIDYKGQSVDGFRVSLAPYANDPAKSKMNGYEVSTFSIALSDKIPGYFAKMASEYTNSDKNAPTLEETTTLVGVGDVK
;
A
#
# COMPACT_ATOMS: atom_id res chain seq x y z
N MET A 1 7.25 19.16 71.29
CA MET A 1 5.86 18.78 70.96
C MET A 1 5.45 19.59 69.74
N SER A 2 5.42 19.03 68.56
CA SER A 2 4.65 19.56 67.41
C SER A 2 4.55 18.51 66.34
N LYS A 3 3.35 18.02 66.08
CA LYS A 3 3.02 17.02 65.10
C LYS A 3 2.94 17.68 63.72
N LYS A 4 3.73 17.23 62.74
CA LYS A 4 3.58 17.61 61.32
C LYS A 4 2.65 16.63 60.65
N PHE A 5 1.53 17.13 60.12
CA PHE A 5 0.61 16.46 59.19
C PHE A 5 1.24 16.48 57.80
N PHE A 6 1.48 15.31 57.21
CA PHE A 6 1.68 15.17 55.79
C PHE A 6 0.32 14.84 55.15
N ARG A 7 -0.16 15.72 54.28
CA ARG A 7 -1.32 15.50 53.42
C ARG A 7 -0.81 14.92 52.09
N ASN A 8 -1.34 13.73 51.80
CA ASN A 8 -1.24 13.09 50.49
C ASN A 8 -1.98 13.93 49.43
N ALA A 9 -1.27 14.29 48.38
CA ALA A 9 -1.81 14.76 47.12
C ALA A 9 -1.10 14.02 46.01
N GLY A 10 -1.78 13.15 45.33
CA GLY A 10 -1.25 12.42 44.17
C GLY A 10 -2.10 11.26 43.80
N LEU A 11 -3.01 11.44 42.88
CA LEU A 11 -3.51 10.47 41.88
C LEU A 11 -4.71 11.07 41.15
N ALA A 12 -4.46 11.76 40.05
CA ALA A 12 -5.49 12.00 39.04
C ALA A 12 -4.82 12.52 37.74
N ALA A 13 -4.24 11.67 36.96
CA ALA A 13 -3.86 11.99 35.59
C ALA A 13 -3.46 10.73 34.79
N VAL A 14 -4.35 9.76 34.62
CA VAL A 14 -4.23 8.70 33.59
C VAL A 14 -5.62 8.22 33.20
N ALA A 15 -6.36 9.00 32.45
CA ALA A 15 -7.64 8.53 31.88
C ALA A 15 -8.05 9.23 30.59
N ALA A 16 -7.19 10.05 29.96
CA ALA A 16 -7.59 10.83 28.77
C ALA A 16 -7.05 10.31 27.42
N ALA A 17 -6.22 9.27 27.41
CA ALA A 17 -5.58 8.79 26.18
C ALA A 17 -6.31 7.63 25.48
N SER A 18 -7.29 7.00 26.12
CA SER A 18 -7.97 5.81 25.56
C SER A 18 -9.28 6.11 24.81
N LEU A 19 -9.79 7.33 24.88
CA LEU A 19 -11.05 7.69 24.22
C LEU A 19 -10.89 8.13 22.75
N SER A 20 -9.70 8.56 22.35
CA SER A 20 -9.47 9.03 20.97
C SER A 20 -9.32 7.90 19.94
N ALA A 21 -8.85 6.72 20.34
CA ALA A 21 -8.68 5.59 19.42
C ALA A 21 -10.01 4.91 19.03
N ALA A 22 -10.99 4.94 19.91
CA ALA A 22 -12.30 4.31 19.65
C ALA A 22 -13.19 5.15 18.72
N ALA A 23 -13.05 6.48 18.74
CA ALA A 23 -13.82 7.37 17.86
C ALA A 23 -13.37 7.27 16.38
N TYR A 24 -12.07 7.03 16.13
CA TYR A 24 -11.56 6.85 14.77
C TYR A 24 -11.96 5.52 14.12
N ALA A 25 -12.26 4.50 14.90
CA ALA A 25 -12.64 3.18 14.37
C ALA A 25 -14.09 3.14 13.84
N ALA A 26 -14.96 4.05 14.29
CA ALA A 26 -16.36 4.09 13.87
C ALA A 26 -16.57 4.73 12.48
N ASP A 27 -15.64 5.59 12.03
CA ASP A 27 -15.70 6.33 10.77
C ASP A 27 -14.64 5.91 9.74
N ALA A 28 -13.89 4.83 9.99
CA ALA A 28 -12.90 4.35 9.05
C ALA A 28 -13.60 3.81 7.79
N PRO A 29 -13.17 4.21 6.57
CA PRO A 29 -13.75 3.71 5.34
C PRO A 29 -13.50 2.21 5.22
N LYS A 30 -14.33 1.51 4.44
CA LYS A 30 -14.06 0.11 4.13
C LYS A 30 -12.82 0.00 3.24
N PRO A 31 -11.96 -1.03 3.44
CA PRO A 31 -10.76 -1.21 2.61
C PRO A 31 -11.05 -1.22 1.10
N ALA A 32 -12.11 -1.90 0.67
CA ALA A 32 -12.49 -1.96 -0.73
C ALA A 32 -12.94 -0.59 -1.28
N ASP A 33 -13.72 0.17 -0.53
CA ASP A 33 -14.23 1.47 -0.94
C ASP A 33 -13.08 2.48 -1.13
N ILE A 34 -12.15 2.54 -0.15
CA ILE A 34 -11.03 3.48 -0.23
C ILE A 34 -10.03 3.11 -1.33
N LEU A 35 -9.94 1.84 -1.71
CA LEU A 35 -9.02 1.39 -2.75
C LEU A 35 -9.62 1.41 -4.16
N PHE A 36 -10.92 1.16 -4.33
CA PHE A 36 -11.50 0.96 -5.65
C PHE A 36 -12.59 1.96 -6.02
N GLU A 37 -13.31 2.53 -5.02
CA GLU A 37 -14.42 3.45 -5.29
C GLU A 37 -14.01 4.93 -5.13
N THR A 38 -12.81 5.17 -4.57
CA THR A 38 -12.31 6.54 -4.36
C THR A 38 -11.67 7.09 -5.64
N PRO A 39 -12.04 8.29 -6.10
CA PRO A 39 -11.45 8.91 -7.29
C PRO A 39 -10.09 9.53 -6.98
N HIS A 40 -9.06 8.69 -6.82
CA HIS A 40 -7.73 9.05 -6.30
C HIS A 40 -7.01 10.16 -7.07
N ILE A 41 -7.23 10.27 -8.38
CA ILE A 41 -6.52 11.24 -9.21
C ILE A 41 -7.37 12.45 -9.61
N LYS A 42 -8.63 12.51 -9.17
CA LYS A 42 -9.56 13.60 -9.53
C LYS A 42 -9.00 14.99 -9.22
N SER A 43 -8.35 15.14 -8.05
CA SER A 43 -7.79 16.42 -7.59
C SER A 43 -6.38 16.70 -8.12
N VAL A 44 -5.77 15.76 -8.85
CA VAL A 44 -4.43 15.98 -9.43
C VAL A 44 -4.56 16.83 -10.68
N PRO A 45 -3.87 17.99 -10.75
CA PRO A 45 -3.93 18.86 -11.94
C PRO A 45 -3.39 18.15 -13.18
N ALA A 46 -3.93 18.48 -14.35
CA ALA A 46 -3.33 18.11 -15.62
C ALA A 46 -1.93 18.74 -15.75
N GLY A 47 -1.00 18.02 -16.37
CA GLY A 47 0.41 18.39 -16.43
C GLY A 47 1.22 17.97 -15.19
N THR A 48 0.66 17.18 -14.29
CA THR A 48 1.36 16.71 -13.09
C THR A 48 1.94 15.31 -13.28
N ASP A 49 3.22 15.13 -12.92
CA ASP A 49 3.87 13.84 -12.79
C ASP A 49 3.87 13.37 -11.33
N LEU A 50 3.38 12.17 -11.08
CA LEU A 50 3.56 11.45 -9.83
C LEU A 50 4.67 10.44 -10.02
N VAL A 51 5.79 10.60 -9.31
CA VAL A 51 6.96 9.71 -9.42
C VAL A 51 7.03 8.82 -8.21
N TYR A 52 7.02 7.51 -8.46
CA TYR A 52 7.15 6.49 -7.44
C TYR A 52 8.49 5.76 -7.60
N LYS A 53 9.14 5.49 -6.48
CA LYS A 53 10.32 4.63 -6.41
C LYS A 53 9.88 3.19 -6.13
N PHE A 54 10.16 2.30 -7.05
CA PHE A 54 10.03 0.86 -6.86
C PHE A 54 11.35 0.29 -6.34
N GLU A 55 11.29 -0.54 -5.32
CA GLU A 55 12.44 -1.28 -4.79
C GLU A 55 12.07 -2.75 -4.66
N ARG A 56 13.00 -3.62 -5.07
CA ARG A 56 12.90 -5.07 -4.95
C ARG A 56 14.12 -5.60 -4.20
N LYS A 57 13.89 -6.32 -3.10
CA LYS A 57 14.91 -6.80 -2.17
C LYS A 57 14.74 -8.31 -1.92
N PRO A 58 15.36 -9.17 -2.73
CA PRO A 58 15.37 -10.62 -2.50
C PRO A 58 16.38 -10.98 -1.41
N SER A 59 16.03 -11.92 -0.52
CA SER A 59 16.98 -12.45 0.47
C SER A 59 18.04 -13.38 -0.15
N ASN A 60 17.73 -13.96 -1.30
CA ASN A 60 18.63 -14.85 -2.03
C ASN A 60 18.65 -14.47 -3.53
N PRO A 61 19.60 -13.61 -3.97
CA PRO A 61 19.70 -13.19 -5.37
C PRO A 61 19.95 -14.33 -6.35
N LYS A 62 20.63 -15.39 -5.95
CA LYS A 62 20.89 -16.54 -6.82
C LYS A 62 19.62 -17.30 -7.22
N LEU A 63 18.61 -17.31 -6.34
CA LEU A 63 17.33 -17.98 -6.58
C LEU A 63 16.27 -17.04 -7.14
N LEU A 64 16.27 -15.79 -6.71
CA LEU A 64 15.19 -14.84 -6.99
C LEU A 64 15.58 -13.73 -7.97
N GLY A 65 16.84 -13.75 -8.47
CA GLY A 65 17.42 -12.65 -9.24
C GLY A 65 17.87 -11.49 -8.33
N ASP A 66 18.60 -10.55 -8.91
CA ASP A 66 19.14 -9.41 -8.17
C ASP A 66 18.06 -8.45 -7.67
N GLY A 67 18.37 -7.81 -6.55
CA GLY A 67 17.61 -6.65 -6.08
C GLY A 67 17.87 -5.45 -6.98
N TYR A 68 16.87 -4.57 -7.10
CA TYR A 68 17.01 -3.34 -7.85
C TYR A 68 16.04 -2.26 -7.35
N SER A 69 16.33 -1.03 -7.75
CA SER A 69 15.46 0.11 -7.59
C SER A 69 15.21 0.75 -8.95
N ASP A 70 13.99 1.21 -9.20
CA ASP A 70 13.61 1.82 -10.47
C ASP A 70 12.47 2.83 -10.27
N ASP A 71 12.15 3.62 -11.28
CA ASP A 71 11.09 4.60 -11.23
C ASP A 71 9.83 4.11 -11.94
N ILE A 72 8.69 4.47 -11.38
CA ILE A 72 7.38 4.38 -12.02
C ILE A 72 6.81 5.80 -12.08
N LYS A 73 6.34 6.22 -13.26
CA LYS A 73 5.75 7.55 -13.44
C LYS A 73 4.30 7.44 -13.87
N LEU A 74 3.44 8.15 -13.16
CA LEU A 74 2.07 8.38 -13.56
C LEU A 74 1.95 9.86 -13.96
N LYS A 75 1.80 10.10 -15.25
CA LYS A 75 1.61 11.44 -15.82
C LYS A 75 0.12 11.69 -15.98
N VAL A 76 -0.39 12.75 -15.38
CA VAL A 76 -1.75 13.23 -15.62
C VAL A 76 -1.70 14.20 -16.79
N GLU A 77 -2.04 13.74 -18.00
CA GLU A 77 -1.83 14.51 -19.23
C GLU A 77 -2.91 15.56 -19.47
N SER A 78 -4.16 15.17 -19.25
CA SER A 78 -5.31 16.06 -19.47
C SER A 78 -6.52 15.67 -18.64
N ASP A 79 -7.50 16.57 -18.58
CA ASP A 79 -8.83 16.23 -18.08
C ASP A 79 -9.57 15.35 -19.09
N GLY A 80 -10.32 14.39 -18.58
CA GLY A 80 -11.24 13.55 -19.33
C GLY A 80 -12.69 13.99 -19.14
N GLU A 81 -13.61 13.03 -19.06
CA GLU A 81 -14.99 13.26 -18.63
C GLU A 81 -15.02 13.91 -17.22
N PRO A 82 -16.12 14.55 -16.80
CA PRO A 82 -16.22 15.19 -15.51
C PRO A 82 -15.74 14.30 -14.35
N GLY A 83 -14.67 14.75 -13.67
CA GLY A 83 -14.06 14.03 -12.54
C GLY A 83 -13.05 12.94 -12.91
N LYS A 84 -12.80 12.73 -14.22
CA LYS A 84 -11.84 11.74 -14.73
C LYS A 84 -10.63 12.40 -15.37
N LYS A 85 -9.56 11.65 -15.55
CA LYS A 85 -8.30 12.10 -16.13
C LYS A 85 -7.84 11.16 -17.25
N ASN A 86 -7.13 11.70 -18.23
CA ASN A 86 -6.34 10.93 -19.16
C ASN A 86 -4.92 10.87 -18.62
N VAL A 87 -4.38 9.67 -18.50
CA VAL A 87 -3.09 9.45 -17.84
C VAL A 87 -2.19 8.55 -18.67
N ARG A 88 -0.89 8.73 -18.51
CA ARG A 88 0.14 7.90 -19.08
C ARG A 88 0.93 7.26 -17.95
N LEU A 89 1.01 5.92 -17.96
CA LEU A 89 1.74 5.13 -16.99
C LEU A 89 3.03 4.59 -17.61
N GLU A 90 4.18 4.99 -17.09
CA GLU A 90 5.50 4.54 -17.48
C GLU A 90 6.07 3.65 -16.38
N LEU A 91 6.32 2.38 -16.70
CA LEU A 91 6.83 1.41 -15.76
C LEU A 91 8.32 1.16 -16.06
N TYR A 92 9.16 1.51 -15.07
CA TYR A 92 10.60 1.30 -15.06
C TYR A 92 11.35 2.11 -16.10
N THR A 93 12.70 2.03 -16.06
CA THR A 93 13.61 2.79 -16.91
C THR A 93 14.67 1.89 -17.53
N GLY A 94 15.36 2.38 -18.57
CA GLY A 94 16.44 1.65 -19.25
C GLY A 94 15.99 0.29 -19.77
N ASP A 95 16.77 -0.74 -19.53
CA ASP A 95 16.52 -2.11 -20.03
C ASP A 95 15.29 -2.78 -19.39
N ARG A 96 14.77 -2.22 -18.29
CA ARG A 96 13.54 -2.70 -17.63
C ARG A 96 12.29 -1.96 -18.08
N ALA A 97 12.43 -0.89 -18.83
CA ALA A 97 11.30 -0.11 -19.30
C ALA A 97 10.27 -0.98 -20.02
N ARG A 98 9.02 -0.79 -19.69
CA ARG A 98 7.89 -1.42 -20.40
C ARG A 98 7.25 -0.40 -21.33
N GLU A 99 6.52 -0.89 -22.33
CA GLU A 99 5.71 -0.02 -23.20
C GLU A 99 4.80 0.86 -22.35
N PRO A 100 4.83 2.18 -22.51
CA PRO A 100 3.95 3.08 -21.79
C PRO A 100 2.47 2.79 -22.07
N GLN A 101 1.64 2.95 -21.04
CA GLN A 101 0.20 2.70 -21.15
C GLN A 101 -0.56 4.02 -21.09
N GLU A 102 -1.28 4.32 -22.17
CA GLU A 102 -2.24 5.44 -22.21
C GLU A 102 -3.59 4.95 -21.69
N ILE A 103 -4.13 5.61 -20.66
CA ILE A 103 -5.40 5.23 -20.03
C ILE A 103 -6.30 6.46 -20.01
N THR A 104 -7.43 6.37 -20.69
CA THR A 104 -8.40 7.47 -20.79
C THR A 104 -9.53 7.33 -19.76
N ASN A 105 -10.06 8.47 -19.33
CA ASN A 105 -11.21 8.56 -18.43
C ASN A 105 -11.03 7.79 -17.11
N MET A 106 -9.82 7.86 -16.52
CA MET A 106 -9.49 7.23 -15.25
C MET A 106 -9.85 8.13 -14.08
N ASP A 107 -10.46 7.59 -13.02
CA ASP A 107 -10.73 8.27 -11.76
C ASP A 107 -9.88 7.72 -10.61
N GLY A 108 -9.68 6.40 -10.56
CA GLY A 108 -8.74 5.74 -9.65
C GLY A 108 -7.28 5.94 -10.07
N ASN A 109 -6.36 5.63 -9.17
CA ASN A 109 -4.93 5.61 -9.49
C ASN A 109 -4.54 4.24 -10.07
N PRO A 110 -4.16 4.14 -11.36
CA PRO A 110 -3.89 2.86 -12.04
C PRO A 110 -2.71 2.10 -11.45
N LEU A 111 -1.85 2.75 -10.68
CA LEU A 111 -0.75 2.09 -9.99
C LEU A 111 -1.23 0.99 -9.03
N LEU A 112 -2.46 1.12 -8.48
CA LEU A 112 -3.08 0.06 -7.67
C LEU A 112 -3.19 -1.26 -8.45
N ILE A 113 -3.64 -1.20 -9.69
CA ILE A 113 -3.78 -2.41 -10.52
C ILE A 113 -2.42 -3.04 -10.81
N VAL A 114 -1.42 -2.22 -11.14
CA VAL A 114 -0.03 -2.70 -11.34
C VAL A 114 0.51 -3.37 -10.08
N TYR A 115 0.29 -2.75 -8.91
CA TYR A 115 0.69 -3.32 -7.63
C TYR A 115 0.04 -4.68 -7.36
N LEU A 116 -1.28 -4.78 -7.53
CA LEU A 116 -2.04 -6.01 -7.28
C LEU A 116 -1.64 -7.14 -8.25
N ASP A 117 -1.45 -6.83 -9.53
CA ASP A 117 -1.00 -7.81 -10.52
C ASP A 117 0.42 -8.32 -10.23
N ASN A 118 1.35 -7.42 -9.85
CA ASN A 118 2.70 -7.79 -9.44
C ASN A 118 2.66 -8.64 -8.15
N ALA A 119 1.84 -8.25 -7.17
CA ALA A 119 1.70 -8.99 -5.92
C ALA A 119 1.31 -10.46 -6.15
N VAL A 120 0.33 -10.69 -7.00
CA VAL A 120 -0.10 -12.08 -7.36
C VAL A 120 0.97 -12.80 -8.18
N ALA A 121 1.59 -12.12 -9.15
CA ALA A 121 2.60 -12.74 -10.02
C ALA A 121 3.84 -13.20 -9.23
N HIS A 122 4.34 -12.34 -8.32
CA HIS A 122 5.50 -12.68 -7.50
C HIS A 122 5.18 -13.69 -6.40
N PHE A 123 3.98 -13.63 -5.81
CA PHE A 123 3.51 -14.71 -4.93
C PHE A 123 3.49 -16.05 -5.67
N ARG A 124 2.92 -16.09 -6.88
CA ARG A 124 2.90 -17.30 -7.70
C ARG A 124 4.31 -17.83 -8.03
N MET A 125 5.26 -16.95 -8.29
CA MET A 125 6.66 -17.33 -8.56
C MET A 125 7.26 -18.11 -7.37
N LEU A 126 6.91 -17.75 -6.14
CA LEU A 126 7.42 -18.37 -4.91
C LEU A 126 6.57 -19.59 -4.48
N ALA A 127 5.28 -19.43 -4.47
CA ALA A 127 4.33 -20.40 -3.91
C ALA A 127 3.80 -21.40 -4.95
N GLY A 128 3.89 -21.07 -6.23
CA GLY A 128 3.20 -21.81 -7.30
C GLY A 128 1.70 -21.46 -7.35
N GLY A 129 0.92 -22.31 -8.01
CA GLY A 129 -0.53 -22.18 -8.06
C GLY A 129 -1.08 -21.56 -9.34
N ASP A 130 -2.39 -21.69 -9.50
CA ASP A 130 -3.12 -21.10 -10.63
C ASP A 130 -3.32 -19.59 -10.44
N PRO A 131 -2.99 -18.75 -11.43
CA PRO A 131 -3.06 -17.29 -11.29
C PRO A 131 -4.50 -16.78 -11.10
N SER A 132 -5.52 -17.42 -11.70
CA SER A 132 -6.91 -17.01 -11.55
C SER A 132 -7.42 -17.31 -10.15
N TYR A 133 -7.03 -18.46 -9.59
CA TYR A 133 -7.32 -18.81 -8.21
C TYR A 133 -6.68 -17.80 -7.23
N LEU A 134 -5.39 -17.52 -7.41
CA LEU A 134 -4.65 -16.59 -6.55
C LEU A 134 -5.23 -15.17 -6.60
N LYS A 135 -5.61 -14.68 -7.79
CA LYS A 135 -6.32 -13.40 -7.94
C LYS A 135 -7.67 -13.41 -7.21
N GLY A 136 -8.42 -14.49 -7.33
CA GLY A 136 -9.71 -14.67 -6.64
C GLY A 136 -9.55 -14.63 -5.12
N ALA A 137 -8.57 -15.37 -4.58
CA ALA A 137 -8.26 -15.41 -3.16
C ALA A 137 -7.79 -14.03 -2.65
N PHE A 138 -6.94 -13.34 -3.42
CA PHE A 138 -6.51 -11.98 -3.08
C PHE A 138 -7.68 -10.99 -3.03
N LYS A 139 -8.56 -11.00 -4.05
CA LYS A 139 -9.76 -10.17 -4.09
C LYS A 139 -10.69 -10.45 -2.92
N LYS A 140 -10.90 -11.75 -2.61
CA LYS A 140 -11.72 -12.16 -1.46
C LYS A 140 -11.13 -11.65 -0.15
N GLY A 141 -9.82 -11.83 0.05
CA GLY A 141 -9.12 -11.32 1.23
C GLY A 141 -9.22 -9.81 1.38
N LEU A 142 -9.15 -9.05 0.28
CA LEU A 142 -9.37 -7.59 0.30
C LEU A 142 -10.79 -7.21 0.77
N ALA A 143 -11.79 -7.97 0.35
CA ALA A 143 -13.18 -7.69 0.71
C ALA A 143 -13.50 -8.08 2.16
N ASP A 144 -12.99 -9.23 2.62
CA ASP A 144 -13.46 -9.89 3.83
C ASP A 144 -12.48 -9.72 5.02
N ASP A 145 -11.16 -9.74 4.77
CA ASP A 145 -10.12 -9.89 5.80
C ASP A 145 -9.19 -8.68 5.93
N ALA A 146 -9.21 -7.75 4.97
CA ALA A 146 -8.33 -6.59 5.00
C ALA A 146 -8.64 -5.70 6.20
N LYS A 147 -7.58 -5.24 6.88
CA LYS A 147 -7.66 -4.34 8.02
C LYS A 147 -7.27 -2.95 7.61
N ILE A 148 -8.06 -1.96 8.05
CA ILE A 148 -7.72 -0.55 7.90
C ILE A 148 -7.37 0.02 9.26
N THR A 149 -6.26 0.75 9.33
CA THR A 149 -5.79 1.40 10.56
C THR A 149 -5.40 2.84 10.28
N PRO A 150 -5.79 3.82 11.11
CA PRO A 150 -5.27 5.18 11.03
C PRO A 150 -3.76 5.19 11.21
N VAL A 151 -3.06 5.98 10.40
CA VAL A 151 -1.60 6.15 10.49
C VAL A 151 -1.22 7.60 10.21
N LYS A 152 -0.06 8.01 10.73
CA LYS A 152 0.61 9.24 10.29
C LYS A 152 1.57 8.89 9.16
N ILE A 153 1.54 9.67 8.11
CA ILE A 153 2.38 9.52 6.91
C ILE A 153 3.24 10.77 6.80
N ASP A 154 4.56 10.60 6.66
CA ASP A 154 5.44 11.70 6.30
C ASP A 154 5.28 12.01 4.80
N TYR A 155 4.89 13.23 4.49
CA TYR A 155 4.79 13.72 3.13
C TYR A 155 5.43 15.10 3.03
N LYS A 156 6.54 15.20 2.30
CA LYS A 156 7.33 16.44 2.14
C LYS A 156 7.74 17.07 3.49
N GLY A 157 8.13 16.23 4.45
CA GLY A 157 8.53 16.68 5.79
C GLY A 157 7.39 17.11 6.70
N GLN A 158 6.14 16.87 6.30
CA GLN A 158 4.96 17.10 7.12
C GLN A 158 4.26 15.79 7.45
N SER A 159 3.82 15.65 8.69
CA SER A 159 3.04 14.49 9.13
C SER A 159 1.57 14.71 8.79
N VAL A 160 1.04 13.94 7.86
CA VAL A 160 -0.38 13.96 7.46
C VAL A 160 -1.11 12.74 7.98
N ASP A 161 -2.41 12.91 8.25
CA ASP A 161 -3.29 11.80 8.60
C ASP A 161 -3.59 10.95 7.37
N GLY A 162 -3.66 9.65 7.56
CA GLY A 162 -3.98 8.70 6.51
C GLY A 162 -4.38 7.35 7.08
N PHE A 163 -4.47 6.38 6.19
CA PHE A 163 -4.82 5.01 6.53
C PHE A 163 -3.76 4.04 6.01
N ARG A 164 -3.64 2.91 6.69
CA ARG A 164 -2.96 1.73 6.18
C ARG A 164 -3.97 0.62 6.01
N VAL A 165 -4.11 0.12 4.79
CA VAL A 165 -4.81 -1.13 4.48
C VAL A 165 -3.77 -2.24 4.54
N SER A 166 -4.03 -3.28 5.34
CA SER A 166 -3.14 -4.44 5.49
C SER A 166 -3.90 -5.73 5.22
N LEU A 167 -3.24 -6.69 4.60
CA LEU A 167 -3.84 -7.91 4.09
C LEU A 167 -2.87 -9.08 4.15
N ALA A 168 -3.36 -10.25 4.55
CA ALA A 168 -2.69 -11.55 4.41
C ALA A 168 -3.65 -12.51 3.68
N PRO A 169 -3.79 -12.41 2.34
CA PRO A 169 -4.91 -12.97 1.58
C PRO A 169 -4.94 -14.50 1.58
N TYR A 170 -3.81 -15.11 1.87
CA TYR A 170 -3.64 -16.56 1.76
C TYR A 170 -3.53 -17.24 3.14
N ALA A 171 -3.43 -16.49 4.23
CA ALA A 171 -3.19 -17.03 5.58
C ALA A 171 -4.31 -18.00 6.04
N ASN A 172 -5.56 -17.71 5.66
CA ASN A 172 -6.74 -18.52 5.98
C ASN A 172 -7.31 -19.24 4.74
N ASP A 173 -6.57 -19.27 3.63
CA ASP A 173 -7.03 -19.92 2.39
C ASP A 173 -7.18 -21.44 2.58
N PRO A 174 -8.26 -22.06 2.08
CA PRO A 174 -8.43 -23.51 2.14
C PRO A 174 -7.31 -24.32 1.48
N ALA A 175 -6.64 -23.74 0.46
CA ALA A 175 -5.52 -24.36 -0.25
C ALA A 175 -4.15 -23.96 0.30
N LYS A 176 -4.05 -23.29 1.45
CA LYS A 176 -2.79 -22.78 2.02
C LYS A 176 -1.69 -23.82 2.13
N SER A 177 -2.02 -25.09 2.42
CA SER A 177 -1.04 -26.18 2.48
C SER A 177 -0.35 -26.48 1.14
N LYS A 178 -0.86 -25.95 0.02
CA LYS A 178 -0.28 -26.08 -1.32
C LYS A 178 0.55 -24.88 -1.73
N MET A 179 0.74 -23.90 -0.84
CA MET A 179 1.44 -22.62 -1.11
C MET A 179 2.90 -22.64 -0.62
N ASN A 180 3.46 -23.84 -0.39
CA ASN A 180 4.87 -24.04 -0.05
C ASN A 180 5.36 -23.19 1.15
N GLY A 181 4.48 -22.87 2.11
CA GLY A 181 4.80 -22.07 3.29
C GLY A 181 4.71 -20.55 3.08
N TYR A 182 4.40 -20.07 1.87
CA TYR A 182 4.28 -18.62 1.57
C TYR A 182 2.91 -18.03 1.89
N GLU A 183 1.94 -18.82 2.38
CA GLU A 183 0.61 -18.34 2.79
C GLU A 183 0.64 -17.23 3.84
N VAL A 184 1.76 -17.11 4.58
CA VAL A 184 1.97 -16.08 5.61
C VAL A 184 2.42 -14.71 5.05
N SER A 185 2.53 -14.58 3.72
CA SER A 185 2.90 -13.33 3.06
C SER A 185 1.89 -12.22 3.33
N THR A 186 2.40 -10.99 3.48
CA THR A 186 1.60 -9.81 3.82
C THR A 186 1.73 -8.69 2.78
N PHE A 187 0.66 -7.94 2.64
CA PHE A 187 0.55 -6.82 1.70
C PHE A 187 -0.01 -5.61 2.41
N SER A 188 0.49 -4.43 2.08
CA SER A 188 0.00 -3.20 2.70
C SER A 188 0.03 -2.01 1.76
N ILE A 189 -0.94 -1.10 1.95
CA ILE A 189 -1.07 0.16 1.22
C ILE A 189 -1.29 1.28 2.22
N ALA A 190 -0.38 2.25 2.27
CA ALA A 190 -0.52 3.47 3.03
C ALA A 190 -0.97 4.60 2.11
N LEU A 191 -2.08 5.27 2.46
CA LEU A 191 -2.71 6.27 1.62
C LEU A 191 -3.35 7.40 2.43
N SER A 192 -3.50 8.58 1.81
CA SER A 192 -4.12 9.76 2.39
C SER A 192 -4.71 10.66 1.30
N ASP A 193 -5.85 11.27 1.56
CA ASP A 193 -6.45 12.30 0.71
C ASP A 193 -5.64 13.62 0.66
N LYS A 194 -4.65 13.76 1.55
CA LYS A 194 -3.69 14.89 1.58
C LYS A 194 -2.51 14.68 0.63
N ILE A 195 -2.42 13.51 0.01
CA ILE A 195 -1.32 13.14 -0.90
C ILE A 195 -1.86 13.07 -2.32
N PRO A 196 -1.24 13.76 -3.31
CA PRO A 196 -1.64 13.65 -4.71
C PRO A 196 -1.63 12.20 -5.18
N GLY A 197 -2.75 11.75 -5.77
CA GLY A 197 -2.92 10.36 -6.17
C GLY A 197 -3.13 9.38 -5.01
N TYR A 198 -3.25 9.86 -3.78
CA TYR A 198 -3.53 9.14 -2.52
C TYR A 198 -2.42 8.21 -2.03
N PHE A 199 -1.81 7.39 -2.88
CA PHE A 199 -0.89 6.34 -2.45
C PHE A 199 0.48 6.88 -2.07
N ALA A 200 0.83 6.78 -0.78
CA ALA A 200 2.14 7.13 -0.26
C ALA A 200 3.14 5.97 -0.41
N LYS A 201 2.71 4.76 -0.02
CA LYS A 201 3.54 3.56 -0.07
C LYS A 201 2.68 2.31 -0.25
N MET A 202 3.10 1.42 -1.13
CA MET A 202 2.59 0.06 -1.26
C MET A 202 3.74 -0.91 -0.98
N ALA A 203 3.49 -1.97 -0.23
CA ALA A 203 4.51 -2.95 0.14
C ALA A 203 3.97 -4.37 0.07
N SER A 204 4.80 -5.28 -0.43
CA SER A 204 4.58 -6.72 -0.47
C SER A 204 5.73 -7.40 0.26
N GLU A 205 5.42 -8.20 1.26
CA GLU A 205 6.39 -8.98 2.03
C GLU A 205 6.08 -10.46 1.80
N TYR A 206 6.85 -11.09 0.91
CA TYR A 206 6.72 -12.52 0.62
C TYR A 206 7.60 -13.28 1.59
N THR A 207 6.97 -13.71 2.68
CA THR A 207 7.61 -14.45 3.76
C THR A 207 7.17 -15.90 3.74
N ASN A 208 7.96 -16.78 4.36
CA ASN A 208 7.70 -18.21 4.43
C ASN A 208 7.66 -18.68 5.88
N SER A 209 6.85 -19.69 6.17
CA SER A 209 6.80 -20.34 7.49
C SER A 209 8.11 -21.08 7.83
N ASP A 210 8.86 -21.55 6.83
CA ASP A 210 10.25 -22.00 6.98
C ASP A 210 11.19 -20.79 6.90
N LYS A 211 11.90 -20.51 7.98
CA LYS A 211 12.84 -19.40 8.10
C LYS A 211 14.06 -19.51 7.17
N ASN A 212 14.35 -20.67 6.61
CA ASN A 212 15.43 -20.88 5.65
C ASN A 212 14.99 -20.69 4.20
N ALA A 213 13.71 -20.60 3.94
CA ALA A 213 13.19 -20.36 2.60
C ALA A 213 13.53 -18.91 2.13
N PRO A 214 13.73 -18.69 0.84
CA PRO A 214 13.99 -17.36 0.31
C PRO A 214 12.77 -16.45 0.51
N THR A 215 13.03 -15.18 0.86
CA THR A 215 12.01 -14.14 1.02
C THR A 215 12.22 -13.02 0.02
N LEU A 216 11.17 -12.29 -0.28
CA LEU A 216 11.21 -11.15 -1.18
C LEU A 216 10.42 -10.01 -0.56
N GLU A 217 11.01 -8.81 -0.53
CA GLU A 217 10.33 -7.56 -0.18
C GLU A 217 10.26 -6.67 -1.41
N GLU A 218 9.09 -6.08 -1.66
CA GLU A 218 8.89 -5.10 -2.72
C GLU A 218 8.15 -3.90 -2.17
N THR A 219 8.62 -2.70 -2.51
CA THR A 219 7.96 -1.46 -2.13
C THR A 219 7.82 -0.52 -3.32
N THR A 220 6.72 0.22 -3.34
CA THR A 220 6.48 1.32 -4.27
C THR A 220 6.12 2.55 -3.45
N THR A 221 6.96 3.57 -3.46
CA THR A 221 6.83 4.75 -2.59
C THR A 221 6.78 6.03 -3.43
N LEU A 222 5.81 6.91 -3.17
CA LEU A 222 5.75 8.22 -3.80
C LEU A 222 6.95 9.07 -3.35
N VAL A 223 7.80 9.46 -4.27
CA VAL A 223 9.02 10.22 -4.00
C VAL A 223 9.01 11.61 -4.63
N GLY A 224 8.15 11.86 -5.61
CA GLY A 224 8.07 13.13 -6.29
C GLY A 224 6.68 13.46 -6.83
N VAL A 225 6.37 14.74 -6.82
CA VAL A 225 5.22 15.34 -7.49
C VAL A 225 5.74 16.59 -8.18
N GLY A 226 5.71 16.61 -9.50
CA GLY A 226 6.26 17.69 -10.30
C GLY A 226 5.34 18.07 -11.45
N ASP A 227 5.59 19.25 -12.00
CA ASP A 227 4.95 19.67 -13.24
C ASP A 227 5.70 19.08 -14.43
N VAL A 228 4.97 18.61 -15.43
CA VAL A 228 5.55 18.27 -16.73
C VAL A 228 6.08 19.56 -17.34
N LYS A 229 7.40 19.65 -17.52
CA LYS A 229 8.04 20.77 -18.24
C LYS A 229 8.05 20.51 -19.73
#